data_ebed13f0530876d0e608abb787188595
#
_entry.id   ebed13f0530876d0e608abb787188595
#
_cell.length_a   1.000
_cell.length_b   1.000
_cell.length_c   1.000
_cell.angle_alpha   90.00
_cell.angle_beta   90.00
_cell.angle_gamma   90.00
#
_symmetry.space_group_name_H-M   'P 1'
#
loop_
_entity.id
_entity.type
_entity.pdbx_description
1 polymer ?
#
loop_
_entity_poly.entity_id
_entity_poly.type
_entity_poly.pdbx_seq_one_letter_code
_entity_poly.pdbx_strand_id
1 'polypeptide(L)'
;MMLMAPAFSVCSQPLRGGGIGPCSAQLMALAALPGVPRLPGVPFFLGTGPQGCSGTWLEEVPLEVLRQRESKWLDMLNNWDKWMAKKHKKIRLRCQKGIPPSLRGRAWQYLSGSKVKLEQNIGKFDELDLLPGDPKWLDVIERDLHRQFPFHEMFVSRGGHGQQDLFRVLKAYTLYRPEEGYCQAQAPIAAVLLMHMPAEQAFWCLVQICEKYLPGYYSEKLEAIQLDGQILFSLLHKVSPVAYKHLSKQKIDPILYMTEWFMCAFSRTLPWSSVLRVWDMFFCEGVKIIFRVGLVLLKHTLGSSDKLKSCQGQYETMERLRALSPKIMQETFLVQEVIELPVTERQIEREHLIQLKKWRETHGELQCKSPPRLHGAKAISEAEPPTHKALEPVPSIIVPPGPAPVPKARKSKEKNREKGPASPPNGPGAEGNGAPGSTRELLHPQVSPHHQSKESLSSRESEDTYL
;
A
#
# COMPACT_ATOMS: atom_id res chain seq x y z
N MET A 1 -47.63 -24.78 -18.68
CA MET A 1 -47.75 -23.34 -18.88
C MET A 1 -46.41 -22.72 -18.64
N MET A 2 -45.63 -22.60 -19.71
CA MET A 2 -44.25 -22.07 -19.74
C MET A 2 -44.30 -20.54 -19.68
N LEU A 3 -43.60 -19.92 -18.76
CA LEU A 3 -43.32 -18.49 -18.79
C LEU A 3 -41.84 -18.28 -19.15
N MET A 4 -41.66 -17.78 -20.38
CA MET A 4 -40.41 -17.41 -21.00
C MET A 4 -39.79 -16.20 -20.30
N ALA A 5 -38.46 -16.26 -20.07
CA ALA A 5 -37.63 -15.12 -19.76
C ALA A 5 -37.36 -14.28 -21.04
N PRO A 6 -37.34 -12.96 -21.00
CA PRO A 6 -36.96 -12.16 -22.16
C PRO A 6 -35.45 -12.16 -22.39
N ALA A 7 -35.06 -12.59 -23.56
CA ALA A 7 -33.71 -12.47 -24.11
C ALA A 7 -33.41 -10.99 -24.41
N PHE A 8 -32.30 -10.47 -23.87
CA PHE A 8 -31.78 -9.18 -24.31
C PHE A 8 -31.01 -9.38 -25.63
N SER A 9 -31.70 -8.94 -26.70
CA SER A 9 -31.08 -8.83 -28.03
C SER A 9 -30.14 -7.64 -28.06
N VAL A 10 -28.87 -7.90 -28.32
CA VAL A 10 -27.87 -6.87 -28.57
C VAL A 10 -28.07 -6.34 -29.99
N CYS A 11 -28.60 -5.12 -30.11
CA CYS A 11 -28.71 -4.41 -31.38
C CYS A 11 -27.36 -3.84 -31.80
N SER A 12 -26.77 -4.45 -32.83
CA SER A 12 -25.56 -3.98 -33.51
C SER A 12 -25.94 -2.88 -34.50
N GLN A 13 -25.66 -1.62 -34.17
CA GLN A 13 -25.53 -0.56 -35.18
C GLN A 13 -24.28 0.30 -34.87
N PRO A 14 -23.42 0.63 -35.85
CA PRO A 14 -22.21 1.39 -35.62
C PRO A 14 -22.52 2.88 -35.54
N LEU A 15 -22.36 3.48 -34.34
CA LEU A 15 -22.34 4.91 -34.18
C LEU A 15 -20.94 5.44 -34.56
N ARG A 16 -20.87 6.21 -35.62
CA ARG A 16 -19.71 7.06 -35.96
C ARG A 16 -19.58 8.15 -34.90
N GLY A 17 -18.41 8.21 -34.23
CA GLY A 17 -17.99 9.34 -33.40
C GLY A 17 -17.52 8.94 -32.00
N GLY A 18 -16.21 8.99 -31.75
CA GLY A 18 -15.56 9.13 -30.45
C GLY A 18 -15.77 7.97 -29.48
N GLY A 19 -15.12 6.84 -29.71
CA GLY A 19 -15.22 5.68 -28.81
C GLY A 19 -14.57 5.92 -27.45
N ILE A 20 -15.40 5.95 -26.42
CA ILE A 20 -14.99 5.77 -25.02
C ILE A 20 -14.50 4.31 -24.90
N GLY A 21 -13.30 4.07 -24.34
CA GLY A 21 -12.77 2.73 -24.14
C GLY A 21 -13.72 1.83 -23.33
N PRO A 22 -13.72 0.50 -23.54
CA PRO A 22 -14.73 -0.40 -22.99
C PRO A 22 -14.89 -0.34 -21.47
N CYS A 23 -13.81 -0.15 -20.73
CA CYS A 23 -13.86 0.00 -19.25
C CYS A 23 -14.56 1.31 -18.82
N SER A 24 -14.32 2.41 -19.54
CA SER A 24 -14.95 3.71 -19.25
C SER A 24 -16.44 3.71 -19.63
N ALA A 25 -16.81 3.00 -20.72
CA ALA A 25 -18.19 2.86 -21.15
C ALA A 25 -19.00 2.02 -20.15
N GLN A 26 -18.44 0.98 -19.58
CA GLN A 26 -19.09 0.15 -18.56
C GLN A 26 -19.26 0.88 -17.22
N LEU A 27 -18.26 1.66 -16.77
CA LEU A 27 -18.38 2.52 -15.61
C LEU A 27 -19.47 3.59 -15.80
N MET A 28 -19.55 4.17 -17.00
CA MET A 28 -20.63 5.12 -17.34
C MET A 28 -21.98 4.42 -17.53
N ALA A 29 -22.04 3.22 -18.08
CA ALA A 29 -23.28 2.45 -18.23
C ALA A 29 -23.83 1.98 -16.89
N LEU A 30 -22.97 1.61 -15.95
CA LEU A 30 -23.37 1.30 -14.56
C LEU A 30 -23.85 2.54 -13.81
N ALA A 31 -23.36 3.74 -14.18
CA ALA A 31 -23.79 5.02 -13.63
C ALA A 31 -25.01 5.64 -14.36
N ALA A 32 -25.40 5.11 -15.52
CA ALA A 32 -26.47 5.66 -16.38
C ALA A 32 -27.66 4.71 -16.49
N LEU A 33 -28.25 4.32 -15.36
CA LEU A 33 -29.60 3.76 -15.37
C LEU A 33 -30.61 4.85 -15.73
N PRO A 34 -31.54 4.60 -16.64
CA PRO A 34 -32.56 5.59 -17.03
C PRO A 34 -33.46 5.93 -15.83
N GLY A 35 -33.54 7.22 -15.49
CA GLY A 35 -34.39 7.73 -14.42
C GLY A 35 -33.66 8.46 -13.27
N VAL A 36 -32.36 8.58 -13.30
CA VAL A 36 -31.61 9.31 -12.25
C VAL A 36 -31.23 10.69 -12.77
N PRO A 37 -31.70 11.80 -12.17
CA PRO A 37 -31.28 13.15 -12.55
C PRO A 37 -29.79 13.35 -12.23
N ARG A 38 -29.06 13.86 -13.20
CA ARG A 38 -27.67 14.31 -13.00
C ARG A 38 -27.68 15.53 -12.10
N LEU A 39 -27.28 15.37 -10.84
CA LEU A 39 -27.00 16.52 -9.99
C LEU A 39 -25.61 17.09 -10.31
N PRO A 40 -25.47 18.44 -10.35
CA PRO A 40 -24.16 19.09 -10.48
C PRO A 40 -23.27 18.71 -9.30
N GLY A 41 -21.97 18.57 -9.56
CA GLY A 41 -20.96 18.06 -8.64
C GLY A 41 -21.10 18.56 -7.21
N VAL A 42 -21.17 17.63 -6.27
CA VAL A 42 -21.07 17.93 -4.85
C VAL A 42 -19.70 18.58 -4.61
N PRO A 43 -19.62 19.77 -3.99
CA PRO A 43 -18.34 20.40 -3.75
C PRO A 43 -17.52 19.57 -2.79
N PHE A 44 -16.36 19.19 -3.24
CA PHE A 44 -15.30 18.58 -2.42
C PHE A 44 -14.83 19.67 -1.45
N PHE A 45 -15.19 19.57 -0.18
CA PHE A 45 -14.67 20.49 0.85
C PHE A 45 -13.19 20.22 1.08
N LEU A 46 -12.35 20.93 0.34
CA LEU A 46 -10.99 21.21 0.76
C LEU A 46 -11.08 22.33 1.81
N GLY A 47 -10.58 22.06 3.01
CA GLY A 47 -10.50 23.06 4.05
C GLY A 47 -9.70 24.27 3.59
N THR A 48 -10.38 25.34 3.24
CA THR A 48 -9.80 26.68 3.23
C THR A 48 -9.58 27.11 4.67
N GLY A 49 -8.47 27.79 4.92
CA GLY A 49 -8.01 28.25 6.21
C GLY A 49 -9.00 29.06 7.04
N PRO A 50 -8.66 29.49 8.25
CA PRO A 50 -9.57 29.69 9.36
C PRO A 50 -10.40 30.96 9.20
N GLN A 51 -11.69 30.82 8.94
CA GLN A 51 -12.68 31.81 9.32
C GLN A 51 -13.78 31.13 10.15
N GLY A 52 -13.71 31.34 11.44
CA GLY A 52 -14.78 31.40 12.41
C GLY A 52 -15.83 30.30 12.43
N CYS A 53 -15.52 29.09 12.96
CA CYS A 53 -16.49 28.24 13.62
C CYS A 53 -15.88 27.71 14.92
N SER A 54 -16.42 28.15 16.04
CA SER A 54 -16.20 27.59 17.37
C SER A 54 -16.68 26.13 17.39
N GLY A 55 -15.76 25.19 17.38
CA GLY A 55 -16.10 23.77 17.44
C GLY A 55 -14.86 22.91 17.64
N THR A 56 -14.74 22.37 18.84
CA THR A 56 -13.88 21.25 19.28
C THR A 56 -12.47 21.23 18.68
N TRP A 57 -11.55 21.73 19.46
CA TRP A 57 -10.11 21.58 19.28
C TRP A 57 -9.78 20.09 19.15
N LEU A 58 -9.44 19.67 17.95
CA LEU A 58 -8.67 18.44 17.78
C LEU A 58 -7.36 18.72 18.54
N GLU A 59 -7.06 17.95 19.58
CA GLU A 59 -5.78 18.01 20.26
C GLU A 59 -4.69 17.83 19.18
N GLU A 60 -4.03 18.92 18.84
CA GLU A 60 -2.86 18.87 17.96
C GLU A 60 -1.81 18.04 18.67
N VAL A 61 -1.40 16.97 18.00
CA VAL A 61 -0.34 16.11 18.56
C VAL A 61 0.90 16.95 18.81
N PRO A 62 1.45 16.99 20.04
CA PRO A 62 2.60 17.82 20.35
C PRO A 62 3.75 17.60 19.38
N LEU A 63 4.44 18.68 19.00
CA LEU A 63 5.53 18.64 18.01
C LEU A 63 6.63 17.62 18.39
N GLU A 64 6.91 17.49 19.68
CA GLU A 64 7.88 16.51 20.19
C GLU A 64 7.45 15.07 19.89
N VAL A 65 6.16 14.77 20.05
CA VAL A 65 5.60 13.45 19.73
C VAL A 65 5.69 13.17 18.24
N LEU A 66 5.45 14.18 17.40
CA LEU A 66 5.61 14.05 15.93
C LEU A 66 7.07 13.75 15.56
N ARG A 67 8.03 14.49 16.13
CA ARG A 67 9.48 14.25 15.90
C ARG A 67 9.90 12.86 16.34
N GLN A 68 9.41 12.38 17.47
CA GLN A 68 9.70 11.02 17.95
C GLN A 68 9.08 9.97 17.01
N ARG A 69 7.88 10.20 16.49
CA ARG A 69 7.27 9.32 15.49
C ARG A 69 8.10 9.28 14.22
N GLU A 70 8.54 10.43 13.71
CA GLU A 70 9.41 10.52 12.53
C GLU A 70 10.74 9.79 12.74
N SER A 71 11.42 10.02 13.87
CA SER A 71 12.67 9.32 14.20
C SER A 71 12.48 7.79 14.23
N LYS A 72 11.41 7.31 14.86
CA LYS A 72 11.08 5.87 14.90
C LYS A 72 10.77 5.30 13.51
N TRP A 73 10.16 6.07 12.63
CA TRP A 73 9.91 5.68 11.25
C TRP A 73 11.17 5.67 10.40
N LEU A 74 12.05 6.67 10.56
CA LEU A 74 13.36 6.72 9.89
C LEU A 74 14.22 5.52 10.24
N ASP A 75 14.35 5.18 11.54
CA ASP A 75 15.06 3.96 11.96
C ASP A 75 14.47 2.72 11.30
N MET A 76 13.15 2.61 11.27
CA MET A 76 12.48 1.47 10.65
C MET A 76 12.74 1.38 9.14
N LEU A 77 12.62 2.49 8.40
CA LEU A 77 12.83 2.53 6.96
C LEU A 77 14.30 2.29 6.58
N ASN A 78 15.25 2.75 7.41
CA ASN A 78 16.68 2.50 7.22
C ASN A 78 17.10 1.05 7.53
N ASN A 79 16.28 0.30 8.27
CA ASN A 79 16.51 -1.09 8.63
C ASN A 79 15.36 -2.00 8.20
N TRP A 80 14.73 -1.72 7.06
CA TRP A 80 13.44 -2.29 6.64
C TRP A 80 13.39 -3.82 6.73
N ASP A 81 14.36 -4.52 6.15
CA ASP A 81 14.37 -5.98 6.10
C ASP A 81 14.39 -6.63 7.49
N LYS A 82 15.16 -6.05 8.41
CA LYS A 82 15.18 -6.50 9.81
C LYS A 82 13.83 -6.30 10.50
N TRP A 83 13.16 -5.19 10.20
CA TRP A 83 11.85 -4.89 10.76
C TRP A 83 10.77 -5.79 10.17
N MET A 84 10.77 -6.01 8.86
CA MET A 84 9.83 -6.90 8.19
C MET A 84 9.96 -8.35 8.68
N ALA A 85 11.19 -8.86 8.79
CA ALA A 85 11.44 -10.21 9.25
C ALA A 85 11.04 -10.44 10.72
N LYS A 86 11.35 -9.49 11.62
CA LYS A 86 11.27 -9.73 13.07
C LYS A 86 10.20 -8.92 13.80
N LYS A 87 9.75 -7.79 13.25
CA LYS A 87 8.90 -6.80 13.95
C LYS A 87 7.66 -6.37 13.15
N HIS A 88 7.17 -7.21 12.23
CA HIS A 88 6.02 -6.90 11.38
C HIS A 88 4.79 -6.43 12.16
N LYS A 89 4.52 -7.01 13.35
CA LYS A 89 3.43 -6.57 14.23
C LYS A 89 3.58 -5.09 14.65
N LYS A 90 4.82 -4.63 14.93
CA LYS A 90 5.07 -3.21 15.27
C LYS A 90 4.91 -2.30 14.06
N ILE A 91 5.31 -2.74 12.86
CA ILE A 91 5.06 -2.00 11.61
C ILE A 91 3.57 -1.76 11.44
N ARG A 92 2.76 -2.82 11.57
CA ARG A 92 1.29 -2.74 11.47
C ARG A 92 0.70 -1.73 12.47
N LEU A 93 1.10 -1.80 13.75
CA LEU A 93 0.63 -0.85 14.76
C LEU A 93 1.01 0.60 14.42
N ARG A 94 2.21 0.83 13.86
CA ARG A 94 2.64 2.16 13.41
C ARG A 94 1.82 2.67 12.22
N CYS A 95 1.48 1.81 11.27
CA CYS A 95 0.57 2.15 10.17
C CYS A 95 -0.83 2.47 10.68
N GLN A 96 -1.34 1.74 11.66
CA GLN A 96 -2.63 2.00 12.30
C GLN A 96 -2.65 3.32 13.09
N LYS A 97 -1.53 3.74 13.67
CA LYS A 97 -1.36 5.07 14.29
C LYS A 97 -1.22 6.22 13.26
N GLY A 98 -0.92 5.89 12.02
CA GLY A 98 -0.66 6.83 10.92
C GLY A 98 0.82 7.06 10.68
N ILE A 99 1.17 7.15 9.40
CA ILE A 99 2.53 7.44 8.93
C ILE A 99 2.75 8.96 8.97
N PRO A 100 3.88 9.46 9.48
CA PRO A 100 4.20 10.88 9.43
C PRO A 100 4.13 11.41 7.99
N PRO A 101 3.53 12.58 7.74
CA PRO A 101 3.34 13.14 6.40
C PRO A 101 4.63 13.22 5.56
N SER A 102 5.73 13.64 6.19
CA SER A 102 7.06 13.76 5.56
C SER A 102 7.64 12.42 5.06
N LEU A 103 7.20 11.30 5.62
CA LEU A 103 7.74 9.96 5.32
C LEU A 103 6.74 9.07 4.58
N ARG A 104 5.51 9.54 4.35
CA ARG A 104 4.43 8.74 3.80
C ARG A 104 4.78 8.16 2.43
N GLY A 105 5.24 8.98 1.50
CA GLY A 105 5.64 8.52 0.17
C GLY A 105 6.74 7.44 0.22
N ARG A 106 7.77 7.64 1.04
CA ARG A 106 8.82 6.64 1.23
C ARG A 106 8.29 5.36 1.87
N ALA A 107 7.46 5.48 2.90
CA ALA A 107 6.89 4.33 3.59
C ALA A 107 5.97 3.50 2.67
N TRP A 108 5.14 4.14 1.85
CA TRP A 108 4.27 3.44 0.89
C TRP A 108 5.07 2.64 -0.14
N GLN A 109 6.21 3.17 -0.62
CA GLN A 109 7.10 2.44 -1.53
C GLN A 109 7.68 1.18 -0.89
N TYR A 110 8.10 1.24 0.37
CA TYR A 110 8.60 0.08 1.09
C TYR A 110 7.48 -0.93 1.40
N LEU A 111 6.32 -0.47 1.87
CA LEU A 111 5.18 -1.33 2.20
C LEU A 111 4.60 -2.05 0.98
N SER A 112 4.52 -1.37 -0.15
CA SER A 112 4.00 -1.95 -1.40
C SER A 112 5.00 -2.84 -2.14
N GLY A 113 6.29 -2.76 -1.78
CA GLY A 113 7.38 -3.38 -2.54
C GLY A 113 7.71 -2.65 -3.85
N SER A 114 7.10 -1.48 -4.12
CA SER A 114 7.35 -0.72 -5.35
C SER A 114 8.79 -0.21 -5.45
N LYS A 115 9.45 0.03 -4.33
CA LYS A 115 10.87 0.38 -4.29
C LYS A 115 11.75 -0.72 -4.90
N VAL A 116 11.52 -1.97 -4.51
CA VAL A 116 12.24 -3.12 -5.06
C VAL A 116 11.95 -3.27 -6.55
N LYS A 117 10.69 -3.11 -6.95
CA LYS A 117 10.29 -3.21 -8.36
C LYS A 117 10.94 -2.11 -9.22
N LEU A 118 11.05 -0.89 -8.70
CA LEU A 118 11.77 0.21 -9.34
C LEU A 118 13.26 -0.14 -9.51
N GLU A 119 13.91 -0.62 -8.44
CA GLU A 119 15.33 -0.99 -8.47
C GLU A 119 15.64 -2.15 -9.42
N GLN A 120 14.68 -3.05 -9.63
CA GLN A 120 14.79 -4.15 -10.61
C GLN A 120 14.56 -3.69 -12.07
N ASN A 121 14.00 -2.50 -12.27
CA ASN A 121 13.58 -2.00 -13.58
C ASN A 121 14.05 -0.55 -13.79
N ILE A 122 15.27 -0.24 -13.41
CA ILE A 122 15.88 1.10 -13.56
C ILE A 122 15.80 1.55 -15.01
N GLY A 123 15.33 2.77 -15.24
CA GLY A 123 15.20 3.38 -16.57
C GLY A 123 13.98 2.91 -17.37
N LYS A 124 13.21 1.92 -16.90
CA LYS A 124 12.04 1.43 -17.64
C LYS A 124 10.92 2.46 -17.73
N PHE A 125 10.71 3.26 -16.70
CA PHE A 125 9.72 4.35 -16.72
C PHE A 125 10.08 5.40 -17.78
N ASP A 126 11.34 5.80 -17.86
CA ASP A 126 11.82 6.76 -18.85
C ASP A 126 11.71 6.22 -20.29
N GLU A 127 12.02 4.93 -20.48
CA GLU A 127 11.81 4.25 -21.77
C GLU A 127 10.33 4.33 -22.20
N LEU A 128 9.40 3.99 -21.30
CA LEU A 128 7.97 4.04 -21.57
C LEU A 128 7.48 5.48 -21.81
N ASP A 129 8.03 6.45 -21.08
CA ASP A 129 7.65 7.85 -21.22
C ASP A 129 8.07 8.45 -22.55
N LEU A 130 9.17 7.99 -23.15
CA LEU A 130 9.63 8.40 -24.47
C LEU A 130 8.79 7.81 -25.62
N LEU A 131 8.07 6.73 -25.40
CA LEU A 131 7.22 6.13 -26.42
C LEU A 131 5.97 6.98 -26.68
N PRO A 132 5.46 7.02 -27.93
CA PRO A 132 4.32 7.87 -28.27
C PRO A 132 3.02 7.50 -27.55
N GLY A 133 2.83 6.22 -27.20
CA GLY A 133 1.59 5.72 -26.66
C GLY A 133 0.50 5.45 -27.71
N ASP A 134 -0.57 4.78 -27.30
CA ASP A 134 -1.74 4.52 -28.15
C ASP A 134 -2.70 5.73 -28.12
N PRO A 135 -2.98 6.39 -29.26
CA PRO A 135 -3.88 7.55 -29.32
C PRO A 135 -5.25 7.31 -28.66
N LYS A 136 -5.76 6.08 -28.76
CA LYS A 136 -7.02 5.67 -28.11
C LYS A 136 -7.02 5.96 -26.60
N TRP A 137 -5.91 5.66 -25.93
CA TRP A 137 -5.80 5.87 -24.49
C TRP A 137 -5.41 7.30 -24.15
N LEU A 138 -4.54 7.92 -24.94
CA LEU A 138 -4.07 9.28 -24.69
C LEU A 138 -5.22 10.29 -24.64
N ASP A 139 -6.13 10.23 -25.62
CA ASP A 139 -7.32 11.09 -25.66
C ASP A 139 -8.22 10.94 -24.43
N VAL A 140 -8.36 9.72 -23.91
CA VAL A 140 -9.19 9.46 -22.72
C VAL A 140 -8.50 9.99 -21.46
N ILE A 141 -7.19 9.74 -21.34
CA ILE A 141 -6.38 10.22 -20.21
C ILE A 141 -6.44 11.75 -20.15
N GLU A 142 -6.18 12.45 -21.26
CA GLU A 142 -6.19 13.92 -21.33
C GLU A 142 -7.51 14.52 -20.84
N ARG A 143 -8.64 13.94 -21.25
CA ARG A 143 -9.96 14.38 -20.80
C ARG A 143 -10.18 14.18 -19.30
N ASP A 144 -9.46 13.25 -18.68
CA ASP A 144 -9.59 12.93 -17.27
C ASP A 144 -8.70 13.77 -16.35
N LEU A 145 -7.62 14.35 -16.86
CA LEU A 145 -6.63 15.06 -16.03
C LEU A 145 -7.23 16.22 -15.23
N HIS A 146 -8.00 17.09 -15.88
CA HIS A 146 -8.53 18.32 -15.27
C HIS A 146 -9.58 18.08 -14.17
N ARG A 147 -10.14 16.87 -14.08
CA ARG A 147 -11.15 16.52 -13.07
C ARG A 147 -10.58 15.76 -11.87
N GLN A 148 -9.25 15.48 -11.86
CA GLN A 148 -8.59 14.87 -10.72
C GLN A 148 -8.16 15.93 -9.73
N PHE A 149 -8.74 15.93 -8.53
CA PHE A 149 -8.45 16.88 -7.45
C PHE A 149 -8.32 18.34 -7.92
N PRO A 150 -9.34 18.91 -8.59
CA PRO A 150 -9.23 20.18 -9.30
C PRO A 150 -8.99 21.39 -8.40
N PHE A 151 -9.11 21.24 -7.08
CA PHE A 151 -8.83 22.28 -6.09
C PHE A 151 -7.51 22.06 -5.34
N HIS A 152 -6.78 21.00 -5.64
CA HIS A 152 -5.48 20.75 -5.05
C HIS A 152 -4.40 21.55 -5.78
N GLU A 153 -3.49 22.18 -5.03
CA GLU A 153 -2.44 23.07 -5.59
C GLU A 153 -1.64 22.42 -6.73
N MET A 154 -1.38 21.11 -6.63
CA MET A 154 -0.64 20.36 -7.63
C MET A 154 -1.40 20.21 -8.97
N PHE A 155 -2.73 20.16 -8.96
CA PHE A 155 -3.55 19.85 -10.14
C PHE A 155 -4.47 20.98 -10.59
N VAL A 156 -4.52 22.10 -9.87
CA VAL A 156 -5.41 23.24 -10.17
C VAL A 156 -5.04 23.92 -11.49
N SER A 157 -3.75 23.98 -11.81
CA SER A 157 -3.26 24.61 -13.06
C SER A 157 -3.46 23.66 -14.23
N ARG A 158 -4.30 24.08 -15.20
CA ARG A 158 -4.52 23.28 -16.41
C ARG A 158 -3.22 23.21 -17.23
N GLY A 159 -2.79 21.96 -17.55
CA GLY A 159 -1.50 21.73 -18.21
C GLY A 159 -0.28 21.96 -17.33
N GLY A 160 -0.46 22.20 -16.02
CA GLY A 160 0.64 22.35 -15.05
C GLY A 160 1.36 21.03 -14.78
N HIS A 161 2.49 21.11 -14.06
CA HIS A 161 3.37 19.96 -13.79
C HIS A 161 2.64 18.74 -13.21
N GLY A 162 1.70 18.94 -12.28
CA GLY A 162 0.95 17.81 -11.70
C GLY A 162 0.10 17.08 -12.72
N GLN A 163 -0.58 17.80 -13.62
CA GLN A 163 -1.35 17.18 -14.69
C GLN A 163 -0.43 16.51 -15.72
N GLN A 164 0.73 17.10 -16.02
CA GLN A 164 1.73 16.49 -16.90
C GLN A 164 2.27 15.19 -16.33
N ASP A 165 2.66 15.18 -15.05
CA ASP A 165 3.13 13.97 -14.38
C ASP A 165 2.05 12.89 -14.29
N LEU A 166 0.80 13.29 -14.03
CA LEU A 166 -0.34 12.37 -14.05
C LEU A 166 -0.52 11.73 -15.43
N PHE A 167 -0.42 12.53 -16.50
CA PHE A 167 -0.46 12.03 -17.87
C PHE A 167 0.67 11.02 -18.15
N ARG A 168 1.91 11.36 -17.78
CA ARG A 168 3.09 10.50 -17.96
C ARG A 168 2.93 9.15 -17.27
N VAL A 169 2.50 9.16 -16.00
CA VAL A 169 2.28 7.94 -15.21
C VAL A 169 1.21 7.05 -15.84
N LEU A 170 0.07 7.62 -16.24
CA LEU A 170 -1.03 6.85 -16.83
C LEU A 170 -0.71 6.35 -18.23
N LYS A 171 -0.04 7.17 -19.07
CA LYS A 171 0.48 6.76 -20.38
C LYS A 171 1.46 5.58 -20.23
N ALA A 172 2.44 5.71 -19.35
CA ALA A 172 3.42 4.66 -19.10
C ALA A 172 2.75 3.35 -18.65
N TYR A 173 1.68 3.43 -17.83
CA TYR A 173 0.93 2.25 -17.41
C TYR A 173 0.27 1.53 -18.58
N THR A 174 -0.35 2.26 -19.53
CA THR A 174 -0.98 1.65 -20.71
C THR A 174 0.03 0.94 -21.63
N LEU A 175 1.27 1.41 -21.66
CA LEU A 175 2.37 0.79 -22.40
C LEU A 175 3.00 -0.39 -21.65
N TYR A 176 3.01 -0.34 -20.34
CA TYR A 176 3.50 -1.42 -19.47
C TYR A 176 2.51 -2.60 -19.41
N ARG A 177 1.20 -2.30 -19.41
CA ARG A 177 0.10 -3.29 -19.37
C ARG A 177 -0.89 -3.06 -20.52
N PRO A 178 -0.49 -3.30 -21.77
CA PRO A 178 -1.33 -3.02 -22.95
C PRO A 178 -2.63 -3.82 -22.98
N GLU A 179 -2.65 -5.00 -22.34
CA GLU A 179 -3.84 -5.84 -22.21
C GLU A 179 -4.91 -5.25 -21.29
N GLU A 180 -4.53 -4.41 -20.34
CA GLU A 180 -5.46 -3.70 -19.44
C GLU A 180 -5.81 -2.31 -19.99
N GLY A 181 -4.85 -1.65 -20.61
CA GLY A 181 -4.99 -0.28 -21.10
C GLY A 181 -5.21 0.72 -19.96
N TYR A 182 -6.08 1.70 -20.20
CA TYR A 182 -6.44 2.73 -19.21
C TYR A 182 -7.85 2.51 -18.65
N CYS A 183 -7.93 2.43 -17.34
CA CYS A 183 -9.19 2.50 -16.60
C CYS A 183 -9.29 3.83 -15.86
N GLN A 184 -10.41 4.53 -16.01
CA GLN A 184 -10.65 5.84 -15.39
C GLN A 184 -10.43 5.85 -13.86
N ALA A 185 -10.66 4.74 -13.18
CA ALA A 185 -10.44 4.60 -11.74
C ALA A 185 -8.97 4.64 -11.32
N GLN A 186 -8.02 4.47 -12.25
CA GLN A 186 -6.59 4.56 -11.98
C GLN A 186 -6.11 6.02 -11.79
N ALA A 187 -6.76 6.98 -12.45
CA ALA A 187 -6.36 8.39 -12.40
C ALA A 187 -6.39 8.99 -10.96
N PRO A 188 -7.46 8.84 -10.16
CA PRO A 188 -7.44 9.33 -8.78
C PRO A 188 -6.42 8.61 -7.89
N ILE A 189 -6.12 7.33 -8.13
CA ILE A 189 -5.07 6.60 -7.42
C ILE A 189 -3.70 7.18 -7.76
N ALA A 190 -3.38 7.34 -9.05
CA ALA A 190 -2.13 7.93 -9.50
C ALA A 190 -1.95 9.37 -8.98
N ALA A 191 -3.03 10.16 -8.96
CA ALA A 191 -2.99 11.52 -8.43
C ALA A 191 -2.65 11.55 -6.93
N VAL A 192 -3.25 10.68 -6.11
CA VAL A 192 -2.90 10.57 -4.68
C VAL A 192 -1.43 10.18 -4.49
N LEU A 193 -0.91 9.26 -5.31
CA LEU A 193 0.51 8.86 -5.23
C LEU A 193 1.43 10.03 -5.58
N LEU A 194 1.12 10.78 -6.64
CA LEU A 194 1.90 11.95 -7.08
C LEU A 194 1.95 13.08 -6.03
N MET A 195 0.94 13.22 -5.19
CA MET A 195 0.98 14.16 -4.06
C MET A 195 2.03 13.79 -3.00
N HIS A 196 2.60 12.58 -3.05
CA HIS A 196 3.52 12.06 -2.04
C HIS A 196 4.87 11.62 -2.59
N MET A 197 5.01 11.45 -3.92
CA MET A 197 6.25 10.95 -4.52
C MET A 197 6.38 11.36 -6.00
N PRO A 198 7.61 11.41 -6.56
CA PRO A 198 7.85 11.68 -7.97
C PRO A 198 7.19 10.67 -8.92
N ALA A 199 7.05 11.04 -10.19
CA ALA A 199 6.30 10.31 -11.21
C ALA A 199 6.75 8.83 -11.37
N GLU A 200 8.05 8.55 -11.47
CA GLU A 200 8.56 7.18 -11.58
C GLU A 200 8.18 6.32 -10.35
N GLN A 201 8.33 6.88 -9.15
CA GLN A 201 7.96 6.18 -7.92
C GLN A 201 6.45 5.94 -7.83
N ALA A 202 5.64 6.93 -8.25
CA ALA A 202 4.19 6.83 -8.32
C ALA A 202 3.75 5.76 -9.33
N PHE A 203 4.42 5.70 -10.49
CA PHE A 203 4.18 4.67 -11.50
C PHE A 203 4.39 3.26 -10.93
N TRP A 204 5.53 2.98 -10.31
CA TRP A 204 5.79 1.66 -9.76
C TRP A 204 4.87 1.32 -8.58
N CYS A 205 4.46 2.32 -7.80
CA CYS A 205 3.48 2.12 -6.74
C CYS A 205 2.08 1.81 -7.30
N LEU A 206 1.67 2.49 -8.38
CA LEU A 206 0.44 2.19 -9.12
C LEU A 206 0.46 0.76 -9.68
N VAL A 207 1.57 0.36 -10.30
CA VAL A 207 1.77 -1.01 -10.81
C VAL A 207 1.56 -2.04 -9.70
N GLN A 208 2.15 -1.83 -8.52
CA GLN A 208 1.95 -2.73 -7.38
C GLN A 208 0.50 -2.76 -6.89
N ILE A 209 -0.19 -1.62 -6.86
CA ILE A 209 -1.62 -1.60 -6.52
C ILE A 209 -2.42 -2.45 -7.50
N CYS A 210 -2.21 -2.27 -8.80
CA CYS A 210 -2.97 -2.99 -9.83
C CYS A 210 -2.64 -4.49 -9.87
N GLU A 211 -1.37 -4.86 -9.70
CA GLU A 211 -0.94 -6.26 -9.81
C GLU A 211 -1.12 -7.08 -8.54
N LYS A 212 -0.90 -6.48 -7.34
CA LYS A 212 -0.79 -7.21 -6.08
C LYS A 212 -1.89 -6.91 -5.06
N TYR A 213 -2.33 -5.66 -5.00
CA TYR A 213 -3.36 -5.25 -4.03
C TYR A 213 -4.77 -5.44 -4.58
N LEU A 214 -5.01 -5.05 -5.83
CA LEU A 214 -6.30 -5.08 -6.51
C LEU A 214 -6.21 -5.81 -7.86
N PRO A 215 -5.72 -7.07 -7.88
CA PRO A 215 -5.50 -7.81 -9.13
C PRO A 215 -6.82 -8.01 -9.89
N GLY A 216 -6.80 -7.70 -11.20
CA GLY A 216 -7.95 -7.87 -12.09
C GLY A 216 -9.04 -6.80 -11.98
N TYR A 217 -8.91 -5.81 -11.09
CA TYR A 217 -9.92 -4.76 -10.90
C TYR A 217 -10.08 -3.86 -12.13
N TYR A 218 -9.02 -3.70 -12.91
CA TYR A 218 -8.98 -2.79 -14.06
C TYR A 218 -9.10 -3.53 -15.40
N SER A 219 -9.46 -4.82 -15.36
CA SER A 219 -9.76 -5.62 -16.55
C SER A 219 -11.06 -5.15 -17.22
N GLU A 220 -11.17 -5.39 -18.52
CA GLU A 220 -12.28 -4.93 -19.36
C GLU A 220 -13.65 -5.33 -18.81
N LYS A 221 -13.80 -6.55 -18.33
CA LYS A 221 -15.10 -7.08 -17.87
C LYS A 221 -15.40 -6.83 -16.39
N LEU A 222 -14.47 -6.25 -15.64
CA LEU A 222 -14.63 -5.97 -14.21
C LEU A 222 -15.02 -7.21 -13.37
N GLU A 223 -14.62 -8.41 -13.80
CA GLU A 223 -15.04 -9.66 -13.15
C GLU A 223 -14.51 -9.75 -11.70
N ALA A 224 -13.29 -9.31 -11.46
CA ALA A 224 -12.69 -9.36 -10.12
C ALA A 224 -13.45 -8.45 -9.12
N ILE A 225 -13.90 -7.27 -9.54
CA ILE A 225 -14.67 -6.39 -8.66
C ILE A 225 -16.09 -6.88 -8.44
N GLN A 226 -16.71 -7.53 -9.43
CA GLN A 226 -18.01 -8.18 -9.27
C GLN A 226 -17.92 -9.32 -8.25
N LEU A 227 -16.86 -10.15 -8.34
CA LEU A 227 -16.59 -11.21 -7.38
C LEU A 227 -16.39 -10.66 -5.96
N ASP A 228 -15.60 -9.59 -5.81
CA ASP A 228 -15.38 -8.94 -4.52
C ASP A 228 -16.67 -8.28 -3.98
N GLY A 229 -17.59 -7.85 -4.85
CA GLY A 229 -18.93 -7.41 -4.46
C GLY A 229 -19.71 -8.51 -3.75
N GLN A 230 -19.69 -9.72 -4.28
CA GLN A 230 -20.35 -10.86 -3.65
C GLN A 230 -19.69 -11.26 -2.33
N ILE A 231 -18.35 -11.15 -2.24
CA ILE A 231 -17.61 -11.37 -0.99
C ILE A 231 -18.01 -10.32 0.06
N LEU A 232 -18.04 -9.03 -0.32
CA LEU A 232 -18.47 -7.95 0.55
C LEU A 232 -19.88 -8.19 1.10
N PHE A 233 -20.79 -8.59 0.23
CA PHE A 233 -22.18 -8.85 0.58
C PHE A 233 -22.33 -10.06 1.53
N SER A 234 -21.56 -11.11 1.29
CA SER A 234 -21.50 -12.27 2.19
C SER A 234 -20.94 -11.92 3.58
N LEU A 235 -19.87 -11.11 3.62
CA LEU A 235 -19.32 -10.60 4.87
C LEU A 235 -20.29 -9.66 5.61
N LEU A 236 -21.04 -8.85 4.88
CA LEU A 236 -22.05 -7.95 5.44
C LEU A 236 -23.14 -8.72 6.21
N HIS A 237 -23.50 -9.91 5.76
CA HIS A 237 -24.45 -10.76 6.48
C HIS A 237 -24.00 -11.05 7.92
N LYS A 238 -22.69 -11.20 8.14
CA LYS A 238 -22.10 -11.46 9.48
C LYS A 238 -21.92 -10.17 10.29
N VAL A 239 -21.53 -9.08 9.62
CA VAL A 239 -21.20 -7.80 10.27
C VAL A 239 -22.45 -7.00 10.63
N SER A 240 -23.42 -6.96 9.73
CA SER A 240 -24.67 -6.22 9.89
C SER A 240 -25.83 -6.93 9.21
N PRO A 241 -26.46 -7.93 9.88
CA PRO A 241 -27.60 -8.64 9.33
C PRO A 241 -28.78 -7.74 8.90
N VAL A 242 -28.93 -6.60 9.58
CA VAL A 242 -29.98 -5.61 9.27
C VAL A 242 -29.74 -4.97 7.91
N ALA A 243 -28.51 -4.47 7.68
CA ALA A 243 -28.12 -3.89 6.39
C ALA A 243 -28.18 -4.92 5.26
N TYR A 244 -27.69 -6.13 5.51
CA TYR A 244 -27.75 -7.24 4.56
C TYR A 244 -29.20 -7.56 4.13
N LYS A 245 -30.11 -7.77 5.10
CA LYS A 245 -31.53 -8.06 4.83
C LYS A 245 -32.21 -6.94 4.05
N HIS A 246 -31.88 -5.68 4.37
CA HIS A 246 -32.43 -4.53 3.68
C HIS A 246 -32.00 -4.49 2.21
N LEU A 247 -30.67 -4.55 1.92
CA LEU A 247 -30.13 -4.56 0.57
C LEU A 247 -30.64 -5.75 -0.25
N SER A 248 -30.75 -6.92 0.36
CA SER A 248 -31.30 -8.12 -0.26
C SER A 248 -32.79 -7.94 -0.61
N LYS A 249 -33.62 -7.40 0.31
CA LYS A 249 -35.03 -7.10 0.08
C LYS A 249 -35.23 -6.12 -1.06
N GLN A 250 -34.40 -5.08 -1.13
CA GLN A 250 -34.46 -4.06 -2.17
C GLN A 250 -33.78 -4.50 -3.50
N LYS A 251 -33.22 -5.71 -3.56
CA LYS A 251 -32.48 -6.25 -4.72
C LYS A 251 -31.37 -5.31 -5.22
N ILE A 252 -30.64 -4.69 -4.30
CA ILE A 252 -29.52 -3.79 -4.61
C ILE A 252 -28.25 -4.62 -4.72
N ASP A 253 -27.72 -4.72 -5.93
CA ASP A 253 -26.47 -5.40 -6.19
C ASP A 253 -25.29 -4.57 -5.62
N PRO A 254 -24.31 -5.20 -4.95
CA PRO A 254 -23.12 -4.52 -4.43
C PRO A 254 -22.37 -3.67 -5.44
N ILE A 255 -22.34 -4.06 -6.69
CA ILE A 255 -21.66 -3.35 -7.77
C ILE A 255 -22.14 -1.89 -7.93
N LEU A 256 -23.42 -1.62 -7.59
CA LEU A 256 -24.04 -0.30 -7.76
C LEU A 256 -23.48 0.76 -6.81
N TYR A 257 -22.94 0.37 -5.65
CA TYR A 257 -22.43 1.30 -4.65
C TYR A 257 -20.94 1.13 -4.35
N MET A 258 -20.39 -0.09 -4.48
CA MET A 258 -19.02 -0.37 -4.09
C MET A 258 -17.97 -0.12 -5.17
N THR A 259 -18.36 -0.05 -6.45
CA THR A 259 -17.41 0.03 -7.56
C THR A 259 -16.48 1.23 -7.41
N GLU A 260 -17.01 2.43 -7.23
CA GLU A 260 -16.20 3.63 -7.03
C GLU A 260 -15.35 3.53 -5.75
N TRP A 261 -15.92 2.98 -4.67
CA TRP A 261 -15.21 2.82 -3.41
C TRP A 261 -13.95 1.97 -3.56
N PHE A 262 -14.10 0.80 -4.14
CA PHE A 262 -13.04 -0.21 -4.20
C PHE A 262 -12.04 0.10 -5.31
N MET A 263 -12.51 0.44 -6.51
CA MET A 263 -11.63 0.71 -7.65
C MET A 263 -10.75 1.95 -7.44
N CYS A 264 -11.25 2.96 -6.73
CA CYS A 264 -10.48 4.16 -6.37
C CYS A 264 -9.87 4.09 -4.96
N ALA A 265 -9.92 2.93 -4.29
CA ALA A 265 -9.47 2.75 -2.91
C ALA A 265 -9.95 3.90 -2.00
N PHE A 266 -11.24 4.25 -2.10
CA PHE A 266 -11.91 5.31 -1.35
C PHE A 266 -11.36 6.74 -1.55
N SER A 267 -10.40 6.97 -2.44
CA SER A 267 -9.77 8.28 -2.62
C SER A 267 -10.74 9.39 -3.06
N ARG A 268 -11.88 9.02 -3.67
CA ARG A 268 -12.95 9.94 -4.11
C ARG A 268 -14.11 10.05 -3.14
N THR A 269 -14.20 9.15 -2.15
CA THR A 269 -15.36 9.02 -1.28
C THR A 269 -15.12 9.61 0.10
N LEU A 270 -13.93 9.40 0.66
CA LEU A 270 -13.58 9.80 2.02
C LEU A 270 -12.98 11.21 2.08
N PRO A 271 -13.12 11.94 3.20
CA PRO A 271 -12.34 13.14 3.49
C PRO A 271 -10.84 12.85 3.42
N TRP A 272 -10.05 13.84 3.04
CA TRP A 272 -8.62 13.65 2.77
C TRP A 272 -7.83 13.02 3.91
N SER A 273 -8.02 13.50 5.15
CA SER A 273 -7.36 12.90 6.32
C SER A 273 -7.68 11.41 6.47
N SER A 274 -8.93 11.03 6.24
CA SER A 274 -9.37 9.63 6.29
C SER A 274 -8.80 8.79 5.16
N VAL A 275 -8.70 9.34 3.93
CA VAL A 275 -8.02 8.67 2.80
C VAL A 275 -6.60 8.30 3.18
N LEU A 276 -5.83 9.24 3.70
CA LEU A 276 -4.43 9.04 4.06
C LEU A 276 -4.26 7.94 5.11
N ARG A 277 -5.10 7.94 6.16
CA ARG A 277 -5.06 6.92 7.21
C ARG A 277 -5.48 5.54 6.69
N VAL A 278 -6.50 5.48 5.85
CA VAL A 278 -6.91 4.22 5.18
C VAL A 278 -5.79 3.68 4.30
N TRP A 279 -5.10 4.53 3.54
CA TRP A 279 -4.00 4.12 2.68
C TRP A 279 -2.76 3.67 3.47
N ASP A 280 -2.45 4.32 4.59
CA ASP A 280 -1.38 3.88 5.49
C ASP A 280 -1.61 2.42 5.97
N MET A 281 -2.87 2.08 6.29
CA MET A 281 -3.24 0.72 6.67
C MET A 281 -3.35 -0.23 5.47
N PHE A 282 -3.87 0.25 4.34
CA PHE A 282 -4.05 -0.54 3.12
C PHE A 282 -2.71 -1.05 2.57
N PHE A 283 -1.70 -0.20 2.47
CA PHE A 283 -0.37 -0.64 2.05
C PHE A 283 0.27 -1.64 3.01
N CYS A 284 -0.06 -1.59 4.28
CA CYS A 284 0.46 -2.54 5.28
C CYS A 284 -0.32 -3.86 5.34
N GLU A 285 -1.66 -3.80 5.27
CA GLU A 285 -2.55 -4.94 5.54
C GLU A 285 -3.32 -5.42 4.30
N GLY A 286 -3.18 -4.74 3.16
CA GLY A 286 -3.78 -5.14 1.89
C GLY A 286 -5.29 -4.91 1.80
N VAL A 287 -5.92 -5.62 0.88
CA VAL A 287 -7.35 -5.49 0.53
C VAL A 287 -8.31 -5.68 1.70
N LYS A 288 -7.87 -6.33 2.77
CA LYS A 288 -8.65 -6.45 4.02
C LYS A 288 -9.13 -5.09 4.52
N ILE A 289 -8.30 -4.07 4.42
CA ILE A 289 -8.66 -2.71 4.86
C ILE A 289 -9.78 -2.16 3.97
N ILE A 290 -9.70 -2.38 2.66
CA ILE A 290 -10.74 -1.95 1.71
C ILE A 290 -12.10 -2.59 2.06
N PHE A 291 -12.13 -3.91 2.31
CA PHE A 291 -13.35 -4.60 2.76
C PHE A 291 -13.86 -4.04 4.09
N ARG A 292 -12.99 -3.83 5.06
CA ARG A 292 -13.39 -3.30 6.36
C ARG A 292 -14.00 -1.91 6.27
N VAL A 293 -13.40 -1.01 5.50
CA VAL A 293 -13.96 0.34 5.26
C VAL A 293 -15.34 0.23 4.65
N GLY A 294 -15.52 -0.56 3.58
CA GLY A 294 -16.83 -0.77 2.96
C GLY A 294 -17.87 -1.31 3.93
N LEU A 295 -17.51 -2.30 4.74
CA LEU A 295 -18.40 -2.88 5.74
C LEU A 295 -18.77 -1.90 6.86
N VAL A 296 -17.82 -1.09 7.33
CA VAL A 296 -18.06 -0.02 8.33
C VAL A 296 -19.05 1.00 7.78
N LEU A 297 -18.82 1.48 6.56
CA LEU A 297 -19.74 2.44 5.92
C LEU A 297 -21.16 1.86 5.78
N LEU A 298 -21.28 0.63 5.31
CA LEU A 298 -22.59 -0.05 5.19
C LEU A 298 -23.27 -0.28 6.54
N LYS A 299 -22.52 -0.78 7.55
CA LYS A 299 -23.01 -0.98 8.92
C LYS A 299 -23.55 0.31 9.52
N HIS A 300 -22.80 1.39 9.39
CA HIS A 300 -23.18 2.66 10.01
C HIS A 300 -24.24 3.44 9.20
N THR A 301 -24.40 3.16 7.91
CA THR A 301 -25.42 3.82 7.07
C THR A 301 -26.76 3.09 7.13
N LEU A 302 -26.77 1.75 7.11
CA LEU A 302 -27.98 0.93 6.96
C LEU A 302 -28.21 -0.06 8.11
N GLY A 303 -27.34 -0.10 9.12
CA GLY A 303 -27.31 -1.17 10.12
C GLY A 303 -28.31 -1.04 11.27
N SER A 304 -29.25 -0.11 11.25
CA SER A 304 -30.31 -0.02 12.27
C SER A 304 -31.67 0.26 11.66
N SER A 305 -32.73 -0.26 12.29
CA SER A 305 -34.11 -0.08 11.82
C SER A 305 -34.53 1.39 11.72
N ASP A 306 -34.03 2.24 12.63
CA ASP A 306 -34.34 3.67 12.57
C ASP A 306 -33.77 4.35 11.34
N LYS A 307 -32.55 3.97 10.95
CA LYS A 307 -31.92 4.47 9.71
C LYS A 307 -32.65 4.01 8.47
N LEU A 308 -33.32 2.87 8.52
CA LEU A 308 -34.04 2.31 7.38
C LEU A 308 -35.47 2.87 7.21
N LYS A 309 -36.02 3.58 8.20
CA LYS A 309 -37.34 4.21 8.11
C LYS A 309 -37.43 5.17 6.93
N SER A 310 -36.35 5.85 6.57
CA SER A 310 -36.26 6.77 5.42
C SER A 310 -35.81 6.09 4.11
N CYS A 311 -35.54 4.79 4.12
CA CYS A 311 -35.09 4.03 2.97
C CYS A 311 -36.12 2.99 2.57
N GLN A 312 -37.27 3.46 2.12
CA GLN A 312 -38.43 2.55 1.83
C GLN A 312 -38.23 1.77 0.53
N GLY A 313 -37.47 2.31 -0.42
CA GLY A 313 -37.19 1.72 -1.71
C GLY A 313 -35.71 1.68 -2.08
N GLN A 314 -35.47 1.21 -3.30
CA GLN A 314 -34.12 1.13 -3.87
C GLN A 314 -33.52 2.54 -4.05
N TYR A 315 -34.33 3.50 -4.52
CA TYR A 315 -33.86 4.86 -4.81
C TYR A 315 -33.35 5.55 -3.53
N GLU A 316 -34.17 5.59 -2.49
CA GLU A 316 -33.81 6.24 -1.21
C GLU A 316 -32.60 5.56 -0.56
N THR A 317 -32.50 4.24 -0.71
CA THR A 317 -31.33 3.50 -0.20
C THR A 317 -30.06 3.90 -0.94
N MET A 318 -30.12 4.00 -2.28
CA MET A 318 -28.98 4.41 -3.09
C MET A 318 -28.58 5.86 -2.85
N GLU A 319 -29.55 6.78 -2.71
CA GLU A 319 -29.29 8.17 -2.35
C GLU A 319 -28.59 8.26 -0.99
N ARG A 320 -28.98 7.47 -0.02
CA ARG A 320 -28.33 7.42 1.29
C ARG A 320 -26.92 6.88 1.23
N LEU A 321 -26.65 5.90 0.36
CA LEU A 321 -25.30 5.36 0.15
C LEU A 321 -24.39 6.35 -0.61
N ARG A 322 -24.95 7.22 -1.45
CA ARG A 322 -24.22 8.31 -2.11
C ARG A 322 -23.93 9.48 -1.17
N ALA A 323 -24.89 9.78 -0.28
CA ALA A 323 -24.81 10.86 0.70
C ALA A 323 -24.40 10.33 2.09
N LEU A 324 -23.21 9.77 2.20
CA LEU A 324 -22.68 9.26 3.46
C LEU A 324 -22.57 10.37 4.51
N SER A 325 -22.93 10.08 5.75
CA SER A 325 -22.82 11.04 6.84
C SER A 325 -21.34 11.42 7.10
N PRO A 326 -21.00 12.72 7.17
CA PRO A 326 -19.62 13.15 7.50
C PRO A 326 -19.09 12.52 8.80
N LYS A 327 -19.94 12.29 9.77
CA LYS A 327 -19.54 11.68 11.08
C LYS A 327 -18.94 10.31 10.94
N ILE A 328 -19.49 9.44 10.05
CA ILE A 328 -18.97 8.08 9.87
C ILE A 328 -17.72 8.03 8.98
N MET A 329 -17.45 9.10 8.25
CA MET A 329 -16.27 9.24 7.39
C MET A 329 -15.12 9.97 8.10
N GLN A 330 -15.36 10.57 9.26
CA GLN A 330 -14.36 11.29 10.04
C GLN A 330 -13.22 10.37 10.48
N GLU A 331 -11.99 10.85 10.38
CA GLU A 331 -10.76 10.07 10.58
C GLU A 331 -10.76 9.23 11.85
N THR A 332 -10.95 9.88 12.99
CA THR A 332 -10.90 9.20 14.31
C THR A 332 -11.94 8.10 14.42
N PHE A 333 -13.18 8.37 14.02
CA PHE A 333 -14.26 7.40 14.05
C PHE A 333 -14.00 6.24 13.09
N LEU A 334 -13.72 6.55 11.82
CA LEU A 334 -13.55 5.54 10.78
C LEU A 334 -12.39 4.60 11.06
N VAL A 335 -11.23 5.15 11.46
CA VAL A 335 -10.03 4.36 11.75
C VAL A 335 -10.27 3.41 12.91
N GLN A 336 -10.91 3.88 13.99
CA GLN A 336 -11.25 3.06 15.14
C GLN A 336 -12.15 1.89 14.75
N GLU A 337 -13.27 2.17 14.08
CA GLU A 337 -14.21 1.12 13.62
C GLU A 337 -13.56 0.11 12.67
N VAL A 338 -12.69 0.56 11.77
CA VAL A 338 -11.97 -0.30 10.82
C VAL A 338 -10.98 -1.21 11.55
N ILE A 339 -10.26 -0.71 12.56
CA ILE A 339 -9.31 -1.51 13.34
C ILE A 339 -10.05 -2.57 14.15
N GLU A 340 -11.16 -2.21 14.78
CA GLU A 340 -11.93 -3.08 15.67
C GLU A 340 -12.81 -4.09 14.93
N LEU A 341 -13.11 -3.87 13.65
CA LEU A 341 -14.01 -4.75 12.91
C LEU A 341 -13.44 -6.19 12.83
N PRO A 342 -14.15 -7.22 13.32
CA PRO A 342 -13.65 -8.60 13.38
C PRO A 342 -13.75 -9.33 12.04
N VAL A 343 -13.17 -8.77 10.99
CA VAL A 343 -13.06 -9.40 9.65
C VAL A 343 -11.59 -9.68 9.37
N THR A 344 -11.24 -10.97 9.30
CA THR A 344 -9.87 -11.43 9.12
C THR A 344 -9.56 -11.78 7.66
N GLU A 345 -8.30 -11.84 7.32
CA GLU A 345 -7.81 -12.29 6.01
C GLU A 345 -8.34 -13.70 5.67
N ARG A 346 -8.30 -14.61 6.64
CA ARG A 346 -8.84 -15.99 6.48
C ARG A 346 -10.34 -16.02 6.16
N GLN A 347 -11.11 -15.07 6.71
CA GLN A 347 -12.52 -14.98 6.38
C GLN A 347 -12.74 -14.48 4.96
N ILE A 348 -11.96 -13.49 4.50
CA ILE A 348 -12.01 -12.99 3.13
C ILE A 348 -11.61 -14.09 2.15
N GLU A 349 -10.51 -14.81 2.40
CA GLU A 349 -10.07 -15.93 1.57
C GLU A 349 -11.12 -17.04 1.48
N ARG A 350 -11.70 -17.39 2.60
CA ARG A 350 -12.78 -18.39 2.65
C ARG A 350 -13.98 -17.97 1.79
N GLU A 351 -14.42 -16.72 1.92
CA GLU A 351 -15.52 -16.20 1.11
C GLU A 351 -15.12 -16.11 -0.37
N HIS A 352 -13.87 -15.73 -0.67
CA HIS A 352 -13.35 -15.73 -2.03
C HIS A 352 -13.48 -17.10 -2.69
N LEU A 353 -13.04 -18.16 -2.03
CA LEU A 353 -13.14 -19.53 -2.56
C LEU A 353 -14.61 -19.93 -2.79
N ILE A 354 -15.51 -19.59 -1.86
CA ILE A 354 -16.93 -19.88 -1.98
C ILE A 354 -17.54 -19.15 -3.18
N GLN A 355 -17.29 -17.85 -3.31
CA GLN A 355 -17.85 -17.04 -4.38
C GLN A 355 -17.23 -17.38 -5.75
N LEU A 356 -15.93 -17.70 -5.78
CA LEU A 356 -15.26 -18.16 -7.00
C LEU A 356 -15.85 -19.48 -7.51
N LYS A 357 -16.17 -20.43 -6.62
CA LYS A 357 -16.85 -21.66 -7.00
C LYS A 357 -18.23 -21.36 -7.62
N LYS A 358 -19.04 -20.53 -6.98
CA LYS A 358 -20.34 -20.11 -7.51
C LYS A 358 -20.22 -19.39 -8.85
N TRP A 359 -19.20 -18.53 -8.98
CA TRP A 359 -18.93 -17.82 -10.23
C TRP A 359 -18.67 -18.79 -11.38
N ARG A 360 -17.81 -19.81 -11.14
CA ARG A 360 -17.50 -20.84 -12.14
C ARG A 360 -18.73 -21.62 -12.58
N GLU A 361 -19.62 -21.92 -11.65
CA GLU A 361 -20.87 -22.64 -11.93
C GLU A 361 -21.86 -21.82 -12.77
N THR A 362 -21.81 -20.49 -12.69
CA THR A 362 -22.78 -19.58 -13.34
C THR A 362 -22.23 -18.88 -14.57
N HIS A 363 -20.94 -18.52 -14.58
CA HIS A 363 -20.29 -17.69 -15.61
C HIS A 363 -19.10 -18.39 -16.30
N GLY A 364 -18.70 -19.57 -15.84
CA GLY A 364 -17.48 -20.23 -16.30
C GLY A 364 -16.22 -19.70 -15.62
N GLU A 365 -15.06 -19.99 -16.20
CA GLU A 365 -13.76 -19.54 -15.64
C GLU A 365 -13.61 -18.01 -15.77
N LEU A 366 -13.00 -17.41 -14.77
CA LEU A 366 -12.61 -15.99 -14.80
C LEU A 366 -11.67 -15.74 -15.97
N GLN A 367 -11.94 -14.73 -16.79
CA GLN A 367 -11.08 -14.36 -17.90
C GLN A 367 -9.84 -13.59 -17.46
N CYS A 368 -9.92 -12.87 -16.34
CA CYS A 368 -8.74 -12.26 -15.75
C CYS A 368 -7.95 -13.32 -14.96
N LYS A 369 -6.63 -13.38 -15.21
CA LYS A 369 -5.75 -14.16 -14.33
C LYS A 369 -5.81 -13.51 -12.94
N SER A 370 -6.53 -14.17 -12.02
CA SER A 370 -6.52 -13.78 -10.61
C SER A 370 -5.41 -14.55 -9.91
N PRO A 371 -4.24 -13.95 -9.66
CA PRO A 371 -3.22 -14.58 -8.84
C PRO A 371 -3.76 -14.79 -7.43
N PRO A 372 -3.13 -15.66 -6.62
CA PRO A 372 -3.48 -15.79 -5.21
C PRO A 372 -3.50 -14.41 -4.55
N ARG A 373 -4.55 -14.14 -3.78
CA ARG A 373 -4.72 -12.86 -3.11
C ARG A 373 -3.63 -12.66 -2.06
N LEU A 374 -2.85 -11.59 -2.21
CA LEU A 374 -1.80 -11.23 -1.24
C LEU A 374 -2.37 -10.29 -0.17
N HIS A 375 -2.22 -10.67 1.09
CA HIS A 375 -2.69 -9.89 2.22
C HIS A 375 -1.53 -9.14 2.87
N GLY A 376 -1.30 -7.91 2.38
CA GLY A 376 -0.40 -6.94 2.95
C GLY A 376 1.09 -7.13 2.66
N ALA A 377 1.87 -6.19 3.16
CA ALA A 377 3.29 -6.02 2.87
C ALA A 377 4.12 -7.29 3.12
N LYS A 378 3.82 -8.03 4.19
CA LYS A 378 4.55 -9.26 4.51
C LYS A 378 4.35 -10.34 3.43
N ALA A 379 3.09 -10.57 3.02
CA ALA A 379 2.78 -11.57 1.99
C ALA A 379 3.39 -11.20 0.64
N ILE A 380 3.40 -9.90 0.29
CA ILE A 380 4.04 -9.40 -0.94
C ILE A 380 5.56 -9.64 -0.88
N SER A 381 6.20 -9.31 0.25
CA SER A 381 7.64 -9.52 0.44
C SER A 381 8.05 -11.00 0.43
N GLU A 382 7.21 -11.90 0.93
CA GLU A 382 7.47 -13.35 0.90
C GLU A 382 7.26 -13.95 -0.50
N ALA A 383 6.32 -13.42 -1.27
CA ALA A 383 6.03 -13.90 -2.64
C ALA A 383 7.08 -13.44 -3.66
N GLU A 384 7.69 -12.28 -3.44
CA GLU A 384 8.74 -11.71 -4.28
C GLU A 384 9.95 -11.36 -3.41
N PRO A 385 10.72 -12.37 -2.93
CA PRO A 385 11.92 -12.08 -2.19
C PRO A 385 12.85 -11.24 -3.06
N PRO A 386 13.54 -10.24 -2.50
CA PRO A 386 14.50 -9.45 -3.24
C PRO A 386 15.50 -10.43 -3.84
N THR A 387 15.49 -10.57 -5.15
CA THR A 387 16.59 -11.19 -5.85
C THR A 387 17.77 -10.26 -5.61
N HIS A 388 18.61 -10.62 -4.65
CA HIS A 388 19.99 -10.17 -4.65
C HIS A 388 20.63 -10.76 -5.92
N LYS A 389 20.34 -10.18 -7.08
CA LYS A 389 21.30 -10.21 -8.16
C LYS A 389 22.54 -9.59 -7.52
N ALA A 390 23.52 -10.45 -7.21
CA ALA A 390 24.85 -9.97 -6.96
C ALA A 390 25.08 -8.92 -8.02
N LEU A 391 25.36 -7.69 -7.62
CA LEU A 391 25.78 -6.62 -8.52
C LEU A 391 26.76 -7.28 -9.45
N GLU A 392 26.44 -7.38 -10.75
CA GLU A 392 27.43 -7.83 -11.72
C GLU A 392 28.64 -6.96 -11.44
N PRO A 393 29.82 -7.55 -11.24
CA PRO A 393 30.97 -6.76 -10.89
C PRO A 393 31.07 -5.67 -11.96
N VAL A 394 31.06 -4.43 -11.51
CA VAL A 394 31.28 -3.25 -12.36
C VAL A 394 32.40 -3.64 -13.34
N PRO A 395 32.21 -3.53 -14.66
CA PRO A 395 33.23 -3.95 -15.59
C PRO A 395 34.53 -3.27 -15.19
N SER A 396 35.44 -4.02 -14.59
CA SER A 396 36.79 -3.55 -14.30
C SER A 396 37.40 -3.19 -15.62
N ILE A 397 37.77 -1.93 -15.80
CA ILE A 397 38.50 -1.47 -16.95
C ILE A 397 39.73 -2.38 -16.98
N ILE A 398 39.79 -3.31 -17.91
CA ILE A 398 40.97 -4.12 -18.20
C ILE A 398 42.00 -3.15 -18.79
N VAL A 399 42.85 -2.61 -17.93
CA VAL A 399 44.01 -1.90 -18.38
C VAL A 399 44.91 -2.97 -19.03
N PRO A 400 45.22 -2.87 -20.32
CA PRO A 400 46.12 -3.83 -20.96
C PRO A 400 47.44 -3.83 -20.20
N PRO A 401 48.06 -5.02 -19.97
CA PRO A 401 49.33 -5.09 -19.25
C PRO A 401 50.40 -4.30 -19.99
N GLY A 402 50.95 -3.31 -19.33
CA GLY A 402 52.14 -2.58 -19.85
C GLY A 402 53.28 -3.54 -20.13
N PRO A 403 54.22 -3.18 -21.03
CA PRO A 403 55.30 -4.06 -21.45
C PRO A 403 56.12 -4.55 -20.26
N ALA A 404 56.38 -5.86 -20.26
CA ALA A 404 57.09 -6.55 -19.20
C ALA A 404 58.48 -5.94 -18.97
N PRO A 405 58.91 -5.73 -17.72
CA PRO A 405 60.27 -5.27 -17.43
C PRO A 405 61.28 -6.33 -17.81
N VAL A 406 62.32 -5.90 -18.57
CA VAL A 406 63.44 -6.71 -19.02
C VAL A 406 64.18 -7.31 -17.81
N PRO A 407 64.55 -8.61 -17.83
CA PRO A 407 65.25 -9.23 -16.71
C PRO A 407 66.69 -8.70 -16.58
N LYS A 408 67.01 -8.09 -15.47
CA LYS A 408 68.40 -7.80 -15.12
C LYS A 408 69.16 -9.09 -14.73
N ALA A 409 70.25 -9.35 -15.41
CA ALA A 409 71.19 -10.49 -15.25
C ALA A 409 71.54 -10.72 -13.80
N ARG A 410 71.39 -11.94 -13.34
CA ARG A 410 71.92 -12.47 -12.09
C ARG A 410 73.41 -12.65 -12.19
N LYS A 411 74.20 -11.91 -11.39
CA LYS A 411 75.60 -12.26 -11.09
C LYS A 411 75.59 -13.28 -9.98
N SER A 412 76.05 -14.47 -10.35
CA SER A 412 76.50 -15.52 -9.39
C SER A 412 77.67 -15.09 -8.57
N LYS A 413 77.61 -15.32 -7.27
CA LYS A 413 78.79 -15.49 -6.45
C LYS A 413 78.60 -16.64 -5.44
N GLU A 414 79.52 -17.52 -5.54
CA GLU A 414 79.71 -18.78 -4.87
C GLU A 414 79.99 -18.64 -3.37
N LYS A 415 79.75 -19.76 -2.72
CA LYS A 415 80.05 -20.20 -1.34
C LYS A 415 81.34 -19.70 -0.76
N ASN A 416 81.33 -19.41 0.54
CA ASN A 416 82.24 -20.19 1.45
C ASN A 416 81.71 -20.21 2.89
N ARG A 417 81.91 -21.35 3.49
CA ARG A 417 81.71 -21.78 4.87
C ARG A 417 82.74 -21.18 5.79
N GLU A 418 82.42 -20.86 7.08
CA GLU A 418 83.02 -21.46 8.24
C GLU A 418 82.57 -20.81 9.55
N LYS A 419 82.15 -21.67 10.43
CA LYS A 419 82.31 -21.79 11.90
C LYS A 419 82.38 -20.54 12.80
N GLY A 420 81.55 -20.61 13.85
CA GLY A 420 81.48 -19.83 15.07
C GLY A 420 82.78 -19.95 15.94
N PRO A 421 82.78 -19.62 17.24
CA PRO A 421 81.76 -19.48 18.26
C PRO A 421 81.93 -18.32 19.27
N ALA A 422 81.10 -18.28 20.29
CA ALA A 422 81.26 -17.78 21.66
C ALA A 422 80.80 -16.36 22.07
N SER A 423 79.96 -16.38 23.07
CA SER A 423 79.58 -15.32 24.03
C SER A 423 80.73 -14.98 24.99
N PRO A 424 80.51 -14.18 26.08
CA PRO A 424 79.87 -12.92 26.39
C PRO A 424 80.88 -11.91 27.04
N PRO A 425 80.76 -10.99 27.97
CA PRO A 425 79.69 -10.59 28.88
C PRO A 425 79.61 -9.07 29.25
N ASN A 426 78.60 -8.79 30.15
CA ASN A 426 78.59 -7.73 31.18
C ASN A 426 78.19 -6.28 30.90
N GLY A 427 77.23 -5.84 31.50
CA GLY A 427 76.62 -4.91 32.37
C GLY A 427 77.41 -3.68 32.81
N PRO A 428 76.97 -2.81 33.71
CA PRO A 428 75.79 -2.75 34.55
C PRO A 428 75.23 -1.30 34.79
N GLY A 429 74.23 -1.17 35.66
CA GLY A 429 74.00 0.01 36.48
C GLY A 429 72.58 0.61 36.23
N ALA A 430 71.77 0.65 37.12
CA ALA A 430 71.56 0.94 38.50
C ALA A 430 70.38 1.95 38.62
N GLU A 431 69.51 1.63 39.47
CA GLU A 431 68.84 2.30 40.63
C GLU A 431 67.64 3.12 40.27
N GLY A 432 66.54 3.11 41.00
CA GLY A 432 66.22 2.54 42.29
C GLY A 432 64.79 2.94 42.72
N ASN A 433 64.25 2.14 43.62
CA ASN A 433 63.33 2.44 44.72
C ASN A 433 61.91 2.93 44.43
N GLY A 434 60.85 2.43 45.01
CA GLY A 434 60.62 1.66 46.22
C GLY A 434 59.12 1.30 46.40
N ALA A 435 58.95 0.16 46.98
CA ALA A 435 57.69 -0.32 47.55
C ALA A 435 57.54 0.22 49.01
N PRO A 436 56.55 -0.17 49.88
CA PRO A 436 55.84 -1.43 49.94
C PRO A 436 54.39 -1.39 50.49
N GLY A 437 53.77 -2.52 50.41
CA GLY A 437 53.11 -3.21 51.53
C GLY A 437 51.58 -3.18 51.55
N SER A 438 50.82 -4.13 51.87
CA SER A 438 50.94 -5.45 52.44
C SER A 438 49.55 -6.01 52.60
N THR A 439 49.35 -7.17 52.17
CA THR A 439 48.84 -8.40 52.82
C THR A 439 47.38 -8.59 53.20
N ARG A 440 46.89 -9.73 52.78
CA ARG A 440 46.19 -10.84 53.47
C ARG A 440 44.67 -10.81 53.42
N GLU A 441 43.97 -11.83 53.28
CA GLU A 441 43.94 -13.29 53.13
C GLU A 441 42.50 -13.76 53.24
N LEU A 442 42.11 -14.71 52.42
CA LEU A 442 41.38 -15.96 52.67
C LEU A 442 40.02 -15.99 53.41
N LEU A 443 38.99 -16.53 52.84
CA LEU A 443 38.44 -17.88 53.08
C LEU A 443 36.97 -18.01 52.62
N HIS A 444 36.76 -19.06 51.80
CA HIS A 444 35.46 -19.70 51.62
C HIS A 444 35.05 -20.48 52.90
N PRO A 445 33.76 -20.88 53.16
CA PRO A 445 33.15 -21.96 52.41
C PRO A 445 31.60 -21.92 52.22
N GLN A 446 31.17 -22.74 51.30
CA GLN A 446 29.93 -23.45 50.99
C GLN A 446 28.81 -23.48 52.06
N VAL A 447 27.52 -23.52 51.62
CA VAL A 447 26.53 -24.61 51.66
C VAL A 447 25.17 -24.13 51.13
N SER A 448 24.60 -24.86 50.17
CA SER A 448 23.16 -24.86 49.78
C SER A 448 22.40 -25.76 50.78
N PRO A 449 21.06 -25.99 50.78
CA PRO A 449 20.02 -25.68 49.75
C PRO A 449 18.61 -25.30 50.32
N HIS A 450 17.65 -25.15 49.43
CA HIS A 450 16.22 -25.41 49.47
C HIS A 450 15.19 -24.30 49.52
N HIS A 451 14.32 -24.39 48.56
CA HIS A 451 12.86 -24.25 48.43
C HIS A 451 12.22 -22.92 48.03
N GLN A 452 11.63 -23.03 46.84
CA GLN A 452 10.27 -22.57 46.40
C GLN A 452 9.85 -21.12 46.63
N SER A 453 9.56 -20.39 45.58
CA SER A 453 8.21 -20.13 45.05
C SER A 453 8.23 -19.03 44.01
N LYS A 454 7.58 -19.32 42.93
CA LYS A 454 6.82 -18.52 41.93
C LYS A 454 6.63 -17.03 42.24
N GLU A 455 6.56 -16.36 41.09
CA GLU A 455 5.93 -15.06 40.79
C GLU A 455 6.87 -13.86 40.75
N SER A 456 7.18 -13.41 39.57
CA SER A 456 6.68 -12.19 38.92
C SER A 456 7.47 -11.85 37.66
N LEU A 457 6.95 -12.28 36.56
CA LEU A 457 7.23 -11.73 35.24
C LEU A 457 6.07 -10.82 34.89
N SER A 458 6.16 -9.56 35.24
CA SER A 458 5.29 -8.52 34.67
C SER A 458 5.81 -7.16 35.10
N SER A 459 6.45 -6.48 34.20
CA SER A 459 6.45 -5.02 34.11
C SER A 459 7.63 -4.50 33.26
N ARG A 460 7.49 -4.56 31.96
CA ARG A 460 8.25 -3.71 30.99
C ARG A 460 7.60 -3.66 29.60
N GLU A 461 6.27 -3.76 29.51
CA GLU A 461 5.55 -3.58 28.23
C GLU A 461 4.62 -2.35 28.19
N SER A 462 4.63 -1.48 29.18
CA SER A 462 3.66 -0.38 29.26
C SER A 462 4.12 0.99 28.74
N GLU A 463 5.36 1.17 28.33
CA GLU A 463 5.81 2.52 27.86
C GLU A 463 5.68 2.77 26.36
N ASP A 464 5.43 1.75 25.54
CA ASP A 464 5.30 1.93 24.08
C ASP A 464 3.84 2.14 23.62
N THR A 465 2.88 2.26 24.53
CA THR A 465 1.45 2.33 24.17
C THR A 465 0.95 3.76 23.91
N TYR A 466 1.70 4.79 24.34
CA TYR A 466 1.27 6.19 24.24
C TYR A 466 2.13 7.12 23.38
N LEU A 467 3.11 6.60 22.61
CA LEU A 467 3.91 7.46 21.73
C LEU A 467 3.88 6.99 20.26
#